data_fe55a53d939d74c4907d2beff16173d7
#
_entry.id   fe55a53d939d74c4907d2beff16173d7
#
_cell.length_a   1.000
_cell.length_b   1.000
_cell.length_c   1.000
_cell.angle_alpha   90.00
_cell.angle_beta   90.00
_cell.angle_gamma   90.00
#
_symmetry.space_group_name_H-M   'P 1'
#
loop_
_entity.id
_entity.type
_entity.pdbx_description
1 polymer ?
#
loop_
_entity_poly.entity_id
_entity_poly.type
_entity_poly.pdbx_seq_one_letter_code
_entity_poly.pdbx_strand_id
1 'polypeptide(L)'
;MTINVNTSRAKMINRILTVETQIDKSGDSTQPYNKYAMITKVTVRPNPFYTVLTLDVACEANRSIIVRMFNEAGKIVKMFSWYLVKGTNVTSINELSNLESGLFLLDIIDNEGAVLFSSRITKE
;
A
#
# COMPACT_ATOMS: atom_id res chain seq x y z
N MET A 1 8.39 -1.42 11.80
CA MET A 1 8.33 -0.85 11.66
C MET A 1 7.84 -0.25 10.99
N THR A 2 8.22 -0.56 11.62
CA THR A 2 8.08 0.11 11.47
C THR A 2 7.74 0.52 11.17
N ILE A 3 8.12 0.44 11.26
CA ILE A 3 8.02 1.19 11.21
C ILE A 3 8.06 1.37 10.96
N ASN A 4 8.15 1.09 11.77
CA ASN A 4 8.23 1.74 11.70
C ASN A 4 8.07 1.91 11.76
N VAL A 5 8.45 1.56 12.01
CA VAL A 5 8.51 2.14 12.11
C VAL A 5 8.57 2.20 12.33
N ASN A 6 8.76 1.96 12.60
CA ASN A 6 8.95 2.37 12.87
C ASN A 6 8.96 2.13 13.23
N THR A 7 9.33 1.85 13.70
CA THR A 7 9.50 2.05 14.13
C THR A 7 9.44 1.79 14.50
N SER A 8 9.70 1.46 15.12
CA SER A 8 9.77 1.60 15.46
C SER A 8 9.74 1.17 15.88
N ARG A 9 10.35 0.87 16.13
CA ARG A 9 10.49 0.73 16.67
C ARG A 9 10.44 0.36 16.99
N ALA A 10 10.56 -0.08 17.89
CA ALA A 10 10.56 0.00 18.13
C ALA A 10 10.29 -0.28 18.40
N LYS A 11 10.72 -0.59 18.55
CA LYS A 11 10.53 -0.57 18.81
C LYS A 11 10.14 -0.98 18.87
N MET A 12 10.46 -1.26 19.21
CA MET A 12 10.13 -1.39 19.32
C MET A 12 9.90 -1.86 19.31
N ILE A 13 10.02 -2.10 20.02
CA ILE A 13 9.80 -2.15 20.05
C ILE A 13 9.57 -2.59 19.95
N ASN A 14 9.69 -2.83 20.47
CA ASN A 14 9.49 -2.83 20.26
C ASN A 14 9.17 -3.34 20.25
N ARG A 15 9.64 -3.57 20.37
CA ARG A 15 9.40 -3.68 20.24
C ARG A 15 9.10 -4.17 20.10
N ILE A 16 9.14 -4.48 21.06
CA ILE A 16 8.86 -4.54 20.82
C ILE A 16 8.70 -4.94 20.56
N LEU A 17 8.73 -5.36 21.01
CA LEU A 17 8.51 -5.35 20.66
C LEU A 17 8.29 -5.85 20.42
N THR A 18 8.54 -6.29 20.80
CA THR A 18 8.25 -6.44 20.41
C THR A 18 7.85 -6.78 20.14
N VAL A 19 7.80 -7.39 20.61
CA VAL A 19 7.43 -7.53 20.19
C VAL A 19 7.24 -7.90 19.90
N GLU A 20 7.27 -8.51 20.16
CA GLU A 20 7.06 -8.78 19.76
C GLU A 20 7.04 -9.21 19.41
N THR A 21 6.94 -9.82 19.79
CA THR A 21 6.79 -10.24 19.41
C THR A 21 6.71 -10.79 19.10
N GLN A 22 6.52 -11.36 19.12
CA GLN A 22 6.30 -11.93 18.81
C GLN A 22 6.46 -12.78 18.53
N ILE A 23 6.37 -13.35 18.67
CA ILE A 23 6.46 -14.17 18.26
C ILE A 23 6.47 -15.14 18.07
N ASP A 24 6.13 -15.55 18.01
CA ASP A 24 6.00 -16.49 17.82
C ASP A 24 6.74 -17.32 17.40
N LYS A 25 6.76 -17.97 17.28
CA LYS A 25 7.19 -18.67 16.70
C LYS A 25 7.16 -19.44 16.00
N SER A 26 7.08 -19.23 15.92
CA SER A 26 6.65 -20.37 15.37
C SER A 26 7.33 -20.91 14.15
N GLY A 27 7.78 -21.95 13.94
CA GLY A 27 8.38 -22.48 12.75
C GLY A 27 7.42 -22.69 11.59
N ASP A 28 6.42 -21.90 11.52
CA ASP A 28 5.44 -21.99 10.47
C ASP A 28 6.05 -21.65 9.13
N SER A 29 5.94 -22.55 8.16
CA SER A 29 6.50 -22.34 6.85
C SER A 29 5.64 -21.44 5.99
N THR A 30 4.36 -21.26 6.31
CA THR A 30 3.53 -20.34 5.56
C THR A 30 3.82 -18.93 6.00
N GLN A 31 3.68 -17.98 5.08
CA GLN A 31 3.88 -16.59 5.40
C GLN A 31 2.61 -16.03 6.03
N PRO A 32 2.61 -15.75 7.32
CA PRO A 32 1.39 -15.25 7.96
C PRO A 32 1.11 -13.82 7.54
N TYR A 33 -0.12 -13.41 7.75
CA TYR A 33 -0.48 -12.02 7.62
C TYR A 33 0.32 -11.20 8.62
N ASN A 34 0.89 -10.09 8.17
CA ASN A 34 1.68 -9.22 9.02
C ASN A 34 1.37 -7.78 8.67
N LYS A 35 0.60 -7.11 9.53
CA LYS A 35 0.19 -5.73 9.25
C LYS A 35 1.34 -4.74 9.31
N TYR A 36 2.50 -5.15 9.81
CA TYR A 36 3.69 -4.31 9.86
C TYR A 36 4.66 -4.62 8.74
N ALA A 37 4.32 -5.54 7.84
CA ALA A 37 5.17 -5.88 6.71
C ALA A 37 5.44 -4.65 5.89
N MET A 38 6.70 -4.46 5.49
CA MET A 38 7.11 -3.26 4.79
C MET A 38 6.82 -3.39 3.31
N ILE A 39 6.27 -2.32 2.75
CA ILE A 39 6.20 -2.15 1.31
C ILE A 39 7.54 -1.57 0.88
N THR A 40 8.24 -2.26 -0.04
CA THR A 40 9.60 -1.90 -0.41
C THR A 40 9.68 -1.15 -1.74
N LYS A 41 8.62 -1.24 -2.56
CA LYS A 41 8.63 -0.58 -3.86
C LYS A 41 7.20 -0.44 -4.35
N VAL A 42 6.88 0.73 -4.91
CA VAL A 42 5.60 0.97 -5.56
C VAL A 42 5.88 1.64 -6.88
N THR A 43 5.26 1.14 -7.95
CA THR A 43 5.34 1.76 -9.27
C THR A 43 3.92 1.95 -9.78
N VAL A 44 3.64 3.16 -10.26
CA VAL A 44 2.33 3.51 -10.83
C VAL A 44 2.59 3.99 -12.24
N ARG A 45 1.94 3.38 -13.22
CA ARG A 45 2.17 3.73 -14.62
C ARG A 45 0.93 3.47 -15.48
N PRO A 46 0.80 4.19 -16.60
CA PRO A 46 1.64 5.30 -17.03
C PRO A 46 1.30 6.59 -16.29
N ASN A 47 2.18 7.56 -16.35
CA ASN A 47 1.91 8.89 -15.82
C ASN A 47 2.50 9.89 -16.81
N PRO A 48 1.69 10.62 -17.59
CA PRO A 48 0.22 10.72 -17.46
C PRO A 48 -0.50 9.44 -17.87
N PHE A 49 -1.70 9.27 -17.32
CA PHE A 49 -2.53 8.11 -17.65
C PHE A 49 -3.76 8.54 -18.45
N TYR A 50 -4.42 7.57 -19.07
CA TYR A 50 -5.62 7.83 -19.90
C TYR A 50 -6.81 7.05 -19.35
N THR A 51 -6.84 5.74 -19.55
CA THR A 51 -8.01 4.93 -19.21
C THR A 51 -7.71 3.87 -18.18
N VAL A 52 -6.43 3.58 -17.93
CA VAL A 52 -6.03 2.51 -17.03
C VAL A 52 -4.71 2.87 -16.37
N LEU A 53 -4.55 2.44 -15.14
CA LEU A 53 -3.28 2.51 -14.41
C LEU A 53 -2.87 1.11 -14.02
N THR A 54 -1.57 0.84 -14.06
CA THR A 54 -1.01 -0.39 -13.54
C THR A 54 -0.25 -0.04 -12.26
N LEU A 55 -0.49 -0.82 -11.22
CA LEU A 55 0.10 -0.61 -9.92
C LEU A 55 0.89 -1.85 -9.55
N ASP A 56 2.21 -1.69 -9.35
CA ASP A 56 3.10 -2.75 -8.90
C ASP A 56 3.52 -2.44 -7.48
N VAL A 57 3.36 -3.41 -6.59
CA VAL A 57 3.71 -3.22 -5.18
C VAL A 57 4.51 -4.42 -4.71
N ALA A 58 5.72 -4.17 -4.22
CA ALA A 58 6.56 -5.20 -3.62
C ALA A 58 6.44 -5.11 -2.10
N CYS A 59 6.29 -6.26 -1.46
CA CYS A 59 6.04 -6.35 -0.03
C CYS A 59 6.89 -7.45 0.57
N GLU A 60 7.40 -7.27 1.80
CA GLU A 60 8.25 -8.28 2.42
C GLU A 60 7.48 -9.45 2.99
N ALA A 61 6.18 -9.29 3.23
CA ALA A 61 5.35 -10.35 3.78
C ALA A 61 3.91 -10.08 3.40
N ASN A 62 3.04 -11.06 3.62
CA ASN A 62 1.62 -10.92 3.28
C ASN A 62 0.97 -9.85 4.15
N ARG A 63 0.15 -9.01 3.54
CA ARG A 63 -0.63 -8.01 4.28
C ARG A 63 -1.76 -7.48 3.41
N SER A 64 -2.78 -6.93 4.05
CA SER A 64 -3.85 -6.21 3.36
C SER A 64 -3.54 -4.73 3.31
N ILE A 65 -3.98 -4.10 2.23
CA ILE A 65 -3.90 -2.64 2.09
C ILE A 65 -5.19 -2.16 1.44
N ILE A 66 -5.36 -0.85 1.45
CA ILE A 66 -6.45 -0.18 0.74
C ILE A 66 -5.81 0.84 -0.19
N VAL A 67 -6.22 0.79 -1.45
CA VAL A 67 -5.77 1.75 -2.47
C VAL A 67 -6.87 2.78 -2.65
N ARG A 68 -6.50 4.05 -2.63
CA ARG A 68 -7.45 5.15 -2.82
C ARG A 68 -6.93 6.10 -3.89
N MET A 69 -7.85 6.67 -4.65
CA MET A 69 -7.53 7.66 -5.65
C MET A 69 -8.49 8.83 -5.50
N PHE A 70 -7.94 10.04 -5.38
CA PHE A 70 -8.69 11.26 -5.12
C PHE A 70 -8.55 12.22 -6.30
N ASN A 71 -9.60 12.98 -6.57
CA ASN A 71 -9.49 14.09 -7.51
C ASN A 71 -8.99 15.35 -6.80
N GLU A 72 -8.88 16.46 -7.54
CA GLU A 72 -8.37 17.71 -6.98
C GLU A 72 -9.25 18.28 -5.89
N ALA A 73 -10.53 17.94 -5.89
CA ALA A 73 -11.44 18.39 -4.82
C ALA A 73 -11.33 17.55 -3.56
N GLY A 74 -10.47 16.50 -3.58
CA GLY A 74 -10.33 15.62 -2.43
C GLY A 74 -11.36 14.53 -2.37
N LYS A 75 -12.11 14.33 -3.45
CA LYS A 75 -13.14 13.30 -3.48
C LYS A 75 -12.54 11.99 -3.94
N ILE A 76 -12.92 10.89 -3.28
CA ILE A 76 -12.46 9.55 -3.67
C ILE A 76 -13.17 9.17 -4.96
N VAL A 77 -12.41 8.86 -5.99
CA VAL A 77 -12.94 8.42 -7.28
C VAL A 77 -12.74 6.92 -7.51
N LYS A 78 -11.78 6.31 -6.81
CA LYS A 78 -11.57 4.86 -6.82
C LYS A 78 -11.08 4.45 -5.43
N MET A 79 -11.53 3.28 -4.97
CA MET A 79 -11.06 2.71 -3.71
C MET A 79 -11.30 1.22 -3.73
N PHE A 80 -10.30 0.45 -3.30
CA PHE A 80 -10.46 -1.00 -3.20
C PHE A 80 -9.45 -1.56 -2.20
N SER A 81 -9.82 -2.70 -1.62
CA SER A 81 -8.93 -3.47 -0.75
C SER A 81 -8.10 -4.41 -1.61
N TRP A 82 -6.87 -4.64 -1.21
CA TRP A 82 -5.96 -5.50 -1.96
C TRP A 82 -5.11 -6.29 -0.99
N TYR A 83 -5.15 -7.61 -1.11
CA TYR A 83 -4.33 -8.48 -0.29
C TYR A 83 -3.03 -8.73 -1.03
N LEU A 84 -1.92 -8.27 -0.44
CA LEU A 84 -0.60 -8.44 -1.02
C LEU A 84 0.02 -9.71 -0.48
N VAL A 85 0.72 -10.43 -1.34
CA VAL A 85 1.54 -11.55 -0.91
C VAL A 85 3.00 -11.13 -0.94
N LYS A 86 3.83 -11.85 -0.23
CA LYS A 86 5.26 -11.60 -0.24
C LYS A 86 5.77 -11.57 -1.67
N GLY A 87 6.57 -10.56 -2.01
CA GLY A 87 7.10 -10.37 -3.35
C GLY A 87 6.36 -9.26 -4.07
N THR A 88 6.31 -9.37 -5.39
CA THR A 88 5.72 -8.35 -6.25
C THR A 88 4.28 -8.69 -6.58
N ASN A 89 3.40 -7.69 -6.43
CA ASN A 89 1.98 -7.80 -6.71
C ASN A 89 1.63 -6.76 -7.76
N VAL A 90 0.80 -7.13 -8.72
CA VAL A 90 0.43 -6.24 -9.83
C VAL A 90 -1.08 -6.23 -9.95
N THR A 91 -1.66 -5.05 -10.10
CA THR A 91 -3.07 -4.92 -10.39
C THR A 91 -3.29 -3.75 -11.33
N SER A 92 -4.47 -3.71 -11.95
CA SER A 92 -4.87 -2.62 -12.83
C SER A 92 -6.04 -1.88 -12.21
N ILE A 93 -6.03 -0.56 -12.37
CA ILE A 93 -7.17 0.29 -12.02
C ILE A 93 -7.79 0.69 -13.35
N ASN A 94 -8.99 0.19 -13.59
CA ASN A 94 -9.65 0.33 -14.88
C ASN A 94 -10.74 1.39 -14.85
N GLU A 95 -11.31 1.66 -16.03
CA GLU A 95 -12.50 2.51 -16.16
C GLU A 95 -12.24 3.92 -15.68
N LEU A 96 -11.08 4.46 -16.08
CA LEU A 96 -10.71 5.81 -15.69
C LEU A 96 -11.03 6.83 -16.77
N SER A 97 -11.62 6.38 -17.90
CA SER A 97 -11.88 7.27 -19.03
C SER A 97 -12.88 8.37 -18.70
N ASN A 98 -13.76 8.13 -17.75
CA ASN A 98 -14.78 9.11 -17.37
C ASN A 98 -14.28 10.20 -16.44
N LEU A 99 -13.05 10.07 -15.94
CA LEU A 99 -12.50 11.07 -15.07
C LEU A 99 -12.06 12.28 -15.88
N GLU A 100 -12.22 13.46 -15.33
CA GLU A 100 -11.76 14.68 -15.99
C GLU A 100 -10.24 14.71 -16.02
N SER A 101 -9.69 15.36 -17.03
CA SER A 101 -8.25 15.58 -17.11
C SER A 101 -7.79 16.42 -15.94
N GLY A 102 -6.59 16.17 -15.45
CA GLY A 102 -6.04 16.95 -14.37
C GLY A 102 -5.27 16.09 -13.38
N LEU A 103 -5.10 16.65 -12.20
CA LEU A 103 -4.25 16.08 -11.17
C LEU A 103 -5.07 15.19 -10.22
N PHE A 104 -4.52 14.04 -9.91
CA PHE A 104 -5.10 13.10 -8.96
C PHE A 104 -4.04 12.71 -7.95
N LEU A 105 -4.50 12.30 -6.77
CA LEU A 105 -3.65 11.74 -5.74
C LEU A 105 -3.99 10.26 -5.59
N LEU A 106 -2.98 9.42 -5.64
CA LEU A 106 -3.15 7.99 -5.37
C LEU A 106 -2.42 7.68 -4.09
N ASP A 107 -3.07 7.00 -3.14
CA ASP A 107 -2.38 6.57 -1.94
C ASP A 107 -2.72 5.13 -1.60
N ILE A 108 -1.89 4.57 -0.74
CA ILE A 108 -2.06 3.23 -0.19
C ILE A 108 -2.05 3.41 1.32
N ILE A 109 -3.08 2.89 1.97
CA ILE A 109 -3.18 2.96 3.43
C ILE A 109 -3.30 1.55 4.00
N ASP A 110 -2.97 1.42 5.27
CA ASP A 110 -3.22 0.18 5.98
C ASP A 110 -4.66 0.16 6.51
N ASN A 111 -5.04 -0.91 7.19
CA ASN A 111 -6.41 -1.06 7.67
C ASN A 111 -6.74 -0.11 8.83
N GLU A 112 -5.74 0.58 9.36
CA GLU A 112 -5.93 1.54 10.44
C GLU A 112 -5.86 2.98 9.94
N GLY A 113 -5.73 3.15 8.62
CA GLY A 113 -5.72 4.48 8.02
C GLY A 113 -4.36 5.12 7.89
N ALA A 114 -3.30 4.45 8.27
CA ALA A 114 -1.96 5.01 8.12
C ALA A 114 -1.55 4.99 6.65
N VAL A 115 -1.00 6.09 6.17
CA VAL A 115 -0.58 6.22 4.78
C VAL A 115 0.77 5.53 4.61
N LEU A 116 0.82 4.54 3.72
CA LEU A 116 2.03 3.78 3.43
C LEU A 116 2.73 4.31 2.19
N PHE A 117 1.99 4.93 1.28
CA PHE A 117 2.53 5.46 0.03
C PHE A 117 1.56 6.50 -0.50
N SER A 118 2.11 7.53 -1.14
CA SER A 118 1.29 8.58 -1.72
C SER A 118 2.02 9.13 -2.94
N SER A 119 1.29 9.38 -4.02
CA SER A 119 1.87 9.90 -5.25
C SER A 119 0.84 10.72 -6.00
N ARG A 120 1.31 11.78 -6.66
CA ARG A 120 0.48 12.57 -7.57
C ARG A 120 0.63 12.00 -8.98
N ILE A 121 -0.50 11.91 -9.67
CA ILE A 121 -0.54 11.41 -11.04
C ILE A 121 -1.44 12.33 -11.85
N THR A 122 -1.20 12.36 -13.15
CA THR A 122 -1.93 13.27 -14.04
C THR A 122 -2.72 12.46 -15.06
N LYS A 123 -3.99 12.85 -15.25
CA LYS A 123 -4.82 12.29 -16.32
C LYS A 123 -4.77 13.23 -17.52
N GLU A 124 -4.50 12.65 -18.66
CA GLU A 124 -4.52 13.38 -19.94
C GLU A 124 -5.92 13.68 -20.41
#